data_723c62bb72cc7fab7a42ac02699db4f7
#
_entry.id   723c62bb72cc7fab7a42ac02699db4f7
#
_cell.length_a   1.000
_cell.length_b   1.000
_cell.length_c   1.000
_cell.angle_alpha   90.00
_cell.angle_beta   90.00
_cell.angle_gamma   90.00
#
_symmetry.space_group_name_H-M   'P 1'
#
loop_
_entity.id
_entity.type
_entity.pdbx_description
1 polymer ?
#
loop_
_entity_poly.entity_id
_entity_poly.type
_entity_poly.pdbx_seq_one_letter_code
_entity_poly.pdbx_strand_id
1 'polypeptide(L)'
;MSPDPTGESPSLDRASDGARSGGRPGLTPWGNRASDEAPALLGNWLSMVEGRLSRCWHLTLCLDYDGTLAPIVAEPDAAAMPADVERALRALADRPRVDPAVVSGRALSDLRERIDPDVTLAGNHGLEIARGDSEWVHPGAAERREALERAMADVAERLASYPDCRVADKGATATVHHRGADADHATVRAAVDAAVADEPGLVATNGRKVVEVRPDVDRDKGDAVRELVDDRHSAAAVYVGDDVTDEDAFAALDELACESMGVLVGRRRSAADYRVHDVDGVRAFLEWLHDAAVPATGGGR
;
A
#
# COMPACT_ATOMS: atom_id res chain seq x y z
N MET A 1 -49.59 34.79 42.16
CA MET A 1 -48.33 35.47 41.90
C MET A 1 -47.30 34.44 41.63
N SER A 2 -47.14 34.13 40.35
CA SER A 2 -46.04 33.27 39.82
C SER A 2 -44.96 34.19 39.31
N PRO A 3 -43.71 33.78 39.34
CA PRO A 3 -42.79 34.11 38.26
C PRO A 3 -42.34 32.87 37.53
N ASP A 4 -42.35 33.04 36.25
CA ASP A 4 -41.73 32.22 35.19
C ASP A 4 -40.20 32.20 35.34
N PRO A 5 -39.54 31.06 35.07
CA PRO A 5 -38.14 31.11 34.72
C PRO A 5 -37.90 30.47 33.36
N THR A 6 -37.74 31.31 32.35
CA THR A 6 -37.06 30.95 31.11
C THR A 6 -35.57 30.69 31.38
N GLY A 7 -35.20 29.43 31.39
CA GLY A 7 -33.81 28.98 31.40
C GLY A 7 -33.35 28.63 30.00
N GLU A 8 -32.70 29.55 29.32
CA GLU A 8 -31.92 29.27 28.12
C GLU A 8 -30.69 28.46 28.47
N SER A 9 -30.58 27.27 27.87
CA SER A 9 -29.35 26.48 27.88
C SER A 9 -28.38 27.06 26.84
N PRO A 10 -27.10 27.24 27.16
CA PRO A 10 -26.11 27.67 26.20
C PRO A 10 -25.77 26.54 25.22
N SER A 11 -25.96 26.79 23.95
CA SER A 11 -25.46 25.99 22.84
C SER A 11 -23.94 25.99 22.86
N LEU A 12 -23.37 24.81 23.02
CA LEU A 12 -21.92 24.56 22.83
C LEU A 12 -21.64 24.59 21.32
N ASP A 13 -21.23 25.76 20.85
CA ASP A 13 -20.52 25.91 19.58
C ASP A 13 -19.26 25.03 19.61
N ARG A 14 -19.28 23.95 18.85
CA ARG A 14 -18.05 23.21 18.52
C ARG A 14 -17.29 24.05 17.52
N ALA A 15 -16.29 24.77 18.03
CA ALA A 15 -15.24 25.32 17.19
C ALA A 15 -14.59 24.16 16.42
N SER A 16 -14.65 24.26 15.09
CA SER A 16 -13.86 23.46 14.18
C SER A 16 -12.38 23.74 14.44
N ASP A 17 -11.73 22.84 15.18
CA ASP A 17 -10.29 22.87 15.31
C ASP A 17 -9.70 22.55 13.93
N GLY A 18 -9.09 23.58 13.35
CA GLY A 18 -8.35 23.46 12.12
C GLY A 18 -7.20 22.48 12.32
N ALA A 19 -7.11 21.50 11.46
CA ALA A 19 -6.00 20.58 11.36
C ALA A 19 -4.69 21.40 11.33
N ARG A 20 -3.95 21.38 12.41
CA ARG A 20 -2.59 21.92 12.47
C ARG A 20 -1.72 20.95 11.68
N SER A 21 -1.21 21.40 10.54
CA SER A 21 -0.08 20.76 9.88
C SER A 21 1.11 20.80 10.85
N GLY A 22 1.28 19.71 11.58
CA GLY A 22 2.40 19.51 12.47
C GLY A 22 3.65 19.18 11.68
N GLY A 23 4.25 20.20 11.01
CA GLY A 23 5.57 20.07 10.44
C GLY A 23 6.58 19.78 11.54
N ARG A 24 7.34 18.72 11.41
CA ARG A 24 8.40 18.33 12.36
C ARG A 24 9.44 19.44 12.46
N PRO A 25 9.87 19.84 13.64
CA PRO A 25 10.97 20.78 13.78
C PRO A 25 12.27 20.12 13.31
N GLY A 26 12.80 20.56 12.16
CA GLY A 26 14.13 20.20 11.67
C GLY A 26 14.18 19.40 10.36
N LEU A 27 13.07 18.84 9.87
CA LEU A 27 13.03 18.18 8.56
C LEU A 27 12.37 19.10 7.53
N THR A 28 13.09 19.41 6.46
CA THR A 28 12.52 20.12 5.31
C THR A 28 11.83 19.12 4.39
N PRO A 29 10.59 19.40 3.88
CA PRO A 29 9.93 18.53 2.90
C PRO A 29 10.87 18.27 1.70
N TRP A 30 10.78 17.05 1.14
CA TRP A 30 11.60 16.66 0.01
C TRP A 30 11.20 17.36 -1.30
N GLY A 31 9.93 17.72 -1.43
CA GLY A 31 9.37 18.32 -2.63
C GLY A 31 8.21 19.27 -2.32
N ASN A 32 7.56 19.75 -3.36
CA ASN A 32 6.37 20.61 -3.23
C ASN A 32 5.11 19.74 -3.20
N ARG A 33 4.77 19.20 -2.03
CA ARG A 33 3.62 18.30 -1.81
C ARG A 33 2.24 18.97 -1.92
N ALA A 34 2.17 20.27 -2.17
CA ALA A 34 0.92 21.03 -2.13
C ALA A 34 0.45 21.56 -3.50
N SER A 35 0.96 21.04 -4.62
CA SER A 35 0.56 21.50 -5.94
C SER A 35 -0.60 20.68 -6.50
N ASP A 36 -1.53 21.34 -7.20
CA ASP A 36 -2.56 20.67 -8.02
C ASP A 36 -1.96 19.98 -9.27
N GLU A 37 -0.66 20.01 -9.41
CA GLU A 37 0.13 19.41 -10.49
C GLU A 37 0.77 18.10 -10.08
N ALA A 38 1.19 17.31 -11.07
CA ALA A 38 1.97 16.09 -10.82
C ALA A 38 3.33 16.44 -10.19
N PRO A 39 3.88 15.56 -9.30
CA PRO A 39 5.20 15.76 -8.69
C PRO A 39 6.31 16.00 -9.72
N ALA A 40 7.41 16.64 -9.29
CA ALA A 40 8.57 16.88 -10.13
C ALA A 40 9.28 15.57 -10.51
N LEU A 41 9.89 15.53 -11.71
CA LEU A 41 10.71 14.38 -12.12
C LEU A 41 11.92 14.21 -11.19
N LEU A 42 12.06 13.01 -10.60
CA LEU A 42 13.13 12.66 -9.67
C LEU A 42 14.51 12.85 -10.27
N GLY A 43 14.70 12.53 -11.56
CA GLY A 43 15.98 12.68 -12.25
C GLY A 43 16.64 14.06 -12.14
N ASN A 44 15.84 15.13 -11.99
CA ASN A 44 16.33 16.49 -11.80
C ASN A 44 16.85 16.77 -10.38
N TRP A 45 16.62 15.87 -9.42
CA TRP A 45 16.86 16.07 -8.00
C TRP A 45 17.79 15.04 -7.37
N LEU A 46 18.33 14.10 -8.17
CA LEU A 46 19.13 12.97 -7.70
C LEU A 46 20.29 13.39 -6.78
N SER A 47 21.04 14.42 -7.14
CA SER A 47 22.18 14.89 -6.30
C SER A 47 21.73 15.41 -4.92
N MET A 48 20.55 16.03 -4.83
CA MET A 48 20.01 16.47 -3.55
C MET A 48 19.54 15.27 -2.72
N VAL A 49 18.84 14.34 -3.35
CA VAL A 49 18.35 13.10 -2.71
C VAL A 49 19.53 12.28 -2.22
N GLU A 50 20.59 12.10 -3.03
CA GLU A 50 21.83 11.44 -2.64
C GLU A 50 22.45 12.09 -1.40
N GLY A 51 22.57 13.44 -1.41
CA GLY A 51 23.12 14.18 -0.27
C GLY A 51 22.34 14.03 1.03
N ARG A 52 21.05 13.67 0.97
CA ARG A 52 20.21 13.37 2.15
C ARG A 52 20.33 11.90 2.56
N LEU A 53 20.13 10.96 1.62
CA LEU A 53 20.17 9.53 1.89
C LEU A 53 21.56 9.04 2.33
N SER A 54 22.64 9.59 1.79
CA SER A 54 24.03 9.23 2.17
C SER A 54 24.35 9.52 3.63
N ARG A 55 23.59 10.39 4.31
CA ARG A 55 23.72 10.66 5.74
C ARG A 55 22.91 9.68 6.61
N CYS A 56 22.00 8.92 6.00
CA CYS A 56 21.19 7.95 6.69
C CYS A 56 21.96 6.62 6.82
N TRP A 57 21.93 6.05 7.99
CA TRP A 57 22.66 4.81 8.26
C TRP A 57 21.85 3.56 7.85
N HIS A 58 20.56 3.69 7.63
CA HIS A 58 19.65 2.61 7.23
C HIS A 58 18.49 3.15 6.38
N LEU A 59 18.03 2.39 5.40
CA LEU A 59 16.94 2.71 4.49
C LEU A 59 15.90 1.59 4.48
N THR A 60 14.65 1.91 4.83
CA THR A 60 13.50 1.05 4.53
C THR A 60 12.94 1.49 3.17
N LEU A 61 12.93 0.57 2.20
CA LEU A 61 12.46 0.80 0.83
C LEU A 61 11.17 0.02 0.59
N CYS A 62 10.03 0.69 0.61
CA CYS A 62 8.73 0.12 0.33
C CYS A 62 8.34 0.36 -1.14
N LEU A 63 7.87 -0.69 -1.81
CA LEU A 63 7.56 -0.69 -3.24
C LEU A 63 6.18 -1.33 -3.47
N ASP A 64 5.32 -0.70 -4.24
CA ASP A 64 4.17 -1.42 -4.78
C ASP A 64 4.60 -2.41 -5.86
N TYR A 65 3.72 -3.36 -6.21
CA TYR A 65 4.02 -4.38 -7.21
C TYR A 65 3.46 -4.03 -8.60
N ASP A 66 2.14 -3.92 -8.72
CA ASP A 66 1.46 -3.72 -10.00
C ASP A 66 1.55 -2.25 -10.45
N GLY A 67 2.10 -1.99 -11.63
CA GLY A 67 2.36 -0.63 -12.11
C GLY A 67 3.69 -0.03 -11.64
N THR A 68 4.33 -0.66 -10.65
CA THR A 68 5.60 -0.20 -10.03
C THR A 68 6.75 -1.16 -10.32
N LEU A 69 6.73 -2.37 -9.79
CA LEU A 69 7.75 -3.40 -10.07
C LEU A 69 7.41 -4.22 -11.32
N ALA A 70 6.12 -4.42 -11.60
CA ALA A 70 5.62 -5.11 -12.77
C ALA A 70 4.72 -4.18 -13.60
N PRO A 71 4.80 -4.19 -14.94
CA PRO A 71 3.92 -3.38 -15.76
C PRO A 71 2.45 -3.82 -15.61
N ILE A 72 1.52 -2.85 -15.69
CA ILE A 72 0.08 -3.16 -15.73
C ILE A 72 -0.24 -3.90 -17.01
N VAL A 73 -0.85 -5.07 -16.88
CA VAL A 73 -1.29 -5.91 -17.99
C VAL A 73 -2.80 -6.19 -17.93
N ALA A 74 -3.37 -6.66 -19.03
CA ALA A 74 -4.81 -6.92 -19.11
C ALA A 74 -5.25 -8.04 -18.13
N GLU A 75 -4.43 -9.07 -17.98
CA GLU A 75 -4.64 -10.20 -17.07
C GLU A 75 -3.69 -10.06 -15.86
N PRO A 76 -4.19 -9.74 -14.65
CA PRO A 76 -3.36 -9.51 -13.47
C PRO A 76 -2.43 -10.69 -13.12
N ASP A 77 -2.88 -11.92 -13.36
CA ASP A 77 -2.09 -13.13 -13.10
C ASP A 77 -0.86 -13.22 -14.04
N ALA A 78 -0.91 -12.54 -15.19
CA ALA A 78 0.19 -12.49 -16.16
C ALA A 78 1.19 -11.35 -15.89
N ALA A 79 0.91 -10.47 -14.92
CA ALA A 79 1.85 -9.41 -14.55
C ALA A 79 3.10 -10.04 -13.95
N ALA A 80 4.24 -9.83 -14.60
CA ALA A 80 5.53 -10.34 -14.15
C ALA A 80 6.53 -9.19 -14.05
N MET A 81 7.30 -9.20 -12.99
CA MET A 81 8.41 -8.26 -12.81
C MET A 81 9.48 -8.55 -13.87
N PRO A 82 9.95 -7.55 -14.63
CA PRO A 82 11.05 -7.71 -15.58
C PRO A 82 12.33 -8.18 -14.87
N ALA A 83 13.09 -9.07 -15.51
CA ALA A 83 14.29 -9.66 -14.91
C ALA A 83 15.38 -8.65 -14.52
N ASP A 84 15.41 -7.47 -15.13
CA ASP A 84 16.33 -6.39 -14.79
C ASP A 84 15.86 -5.59 -13.56
N VAL A 85 14.54 -5.42 -13.37
CA VAL A 85 13.95 -4.86 -12.14
C VAL A 85 14.20 -5.82 -10.98
N GLU A 86 13.98 -7.13 -11.18
CA GLU A 86 14.25 -8.16 -10.16
C GLU A 86 15.72 -8.14 -9.73
N ARG A 87 16.65 -8.06 -10.68
CA ARG A 87 18.10 -7.96 -10.36
C ARG A 87 18.42 -6.71 -9.55
N ALA A 88 17.82 -5.56 -9.89
CA ALA A 88 18.06 -4.31 -9.17
C ALA A 88 17.49 -4.40 -7.73
N LEU A 89 16.31 -4.97 -7.55
CA LEU A 89 15.70 -5.18 -6.23
C LEU A 89 16.55 -6.14 -5.38
N ARG A 90 16.99 -7.27 -5.94
CA ARG A 90 17.85 -8.24 -5.27
C ARG A 90 19.19 -7.63 -4.86
N ALA A 91 19.82 -6.84 -5.74
CA ALA A 91 21.06 -6.15 -5.42
C ALA A 91 20.92 -5.19 -4.23
N LEU A 92 19.73 -4.58 -4.05
CA LEU A 92 19.43 -3.76 -2.87
C LEU A 92 19.16 -4.62 -1.63
N ALA A 93 18.49 -5.78 -1.75
CA ALA A 93 18.26 -6.70 -0.64
C ALA A 93 19.57 -7.27 -0.08
N ASP A 94 20.61 -7.44 -0.93
CA ASP A 94 21.95 -7.83 -0.51
C ASP A 94 22.71 -6.74 0.27
N ARG A 95 22.16 -5.51 0.36
CA ARG A 95 22.78 -4.41 1.09
C ARG A 95 22.40 -4.43 2.57
N PRO A 96 23.34 -4.58 3.53
CA PRO A 96 23.04 -4.68 4.97
C PRO A 96 22.33 -3.46 5.58
N ARG A 97 22.19 -2.38 4.81
CA ARG A 97 21.60 -1.11 5.24
C ARG A 97 20.30 -0.78 4.51
N VAL A 98 19.78 -1.73 3.76
CA VAL A 98 18.53 -1.57 3.02
C VAL A 98 17.61 -2.71 3.37
N ASP A 99 16.44 -2.39 3.88
CA ASP A 99 15.34 -3.33 4.08
C ASP A 99 14.28 -3.08 2.99
N PRO A 100 14.34 -3.84 1.88
CA PRO A 100 13.30 -3.74 0.87
C PRO A 100 12.03 -4.46 1.33
N ALA A 101 10.89 -3.86 1.02
CA ALA A 101 9.58 -4.42 1.27
C ALA A 101 8.65 -4.19 0.06
N VAL A 102 7.83 -5.18 -0.29
CA VAL A 102 6.78 -5.04 -1.29
C VAL A 102 5.43 -4.94 -0.59
N VAL A 103 4.67 -3.86 -0.88
CA VAL A 103 3.36 -3.58 -0.28
C VAL A 103 2.31 -3.58 -1.38
N SER A 104 1.44 -4.57 -1.43
CA SER A 104 0.53 -4.79 -2.55
C SER A 104 -0.88 -5.23 -2.11
N GLY A 105 -1.88 -5.01 -2.97
CA GLY A 105 -3.21 -5.60 -2.86
C GLY A 105 -3.29 -7.07 -3.28
N ARG A 106 -2.17 -7.65 -3.74
CA ARG A 106 -2.07 -9.09 -4.04
C ARG A 106 -2.11 -9.94 -2.79
N ALA A 107 -2.55 -11.19 -2.93
CA ALA A 107 -2.41 -12.19 -1.88
C ALA A 107 -0.93 -12.36 -1.47
N LEU A 108 -0.67 -12.58 -0.19
CA LEU A 108 0.68 -12.86 0.27
C LEU A 108 1.29 -14.10 -0.40
N SER A 109 0.48 -15.13 -0.65
CA SER A 109 0.89 -16.35 -1.37
C SER A 109 1.33 -16.07 -2.81
N ASP A 110 0.62 -15.18 -3.53
CA ASP A 110 0.96 -14.77 -4.89
C ASP A 110 2.26 -13.94 -4.93
N LEU A 111 2.47 -13.06 -3.95
CA LEU A 111 3.73 -12.32 -3.81
C LEU A 111 4.93 -13.22 -3.57
N ARG A 112 4.77 -14.27 -2.74
CA ARG A 112 5.83 -15.25 -2.45
C ARG A 112 6.31 -16.03 -3.68
N GLU A 113 5.44 -16.23 -4.66
CA GLU A 113 5.80 -16.89 -5.91
C GLU A 113 6.57 -15.97 -6.88
N ARG A 114 6.49 -14.65 -6.67
CA ARG A 114 6.98 -13.62 -7.58
C ARG A 114 8.21 -12.87 -7.09
N ILE A 115 8.43 -12.86 -5.78
CA ILE A 115 9.43 -12.03 -5.12
C ILE A 115 10.41 -12.92 -4.36
N ASP A 116 11.68 -12.51 -4.37
CA ASP A 116 12.75 -13.15 -3.61
C ASP A 116 12.39 -13.24 -2.11
N PRO A 117 12.66 -14.36 -1.43
CA PRO A 117 12.34 -14.56 -0.02
C PRO A 117 13.05 -13.60 0.94
N ASP A 118 14.14 -12.95 0.52
CA ASP A 118 14.87 -11.99 1.36
C ASP A 118 14.21 -10.58 1.39
N VAL A 119 13.12 -10.39 0.63
CA VAL A 119 12.33 -9.16 0.64
C VAL A 119 11.13 -9.32 1.57
N THR A 120 10.87 -8.33 2.41
CA THR A 120 9.66 -8.32 3.23
C THR A 120 8.42 -8.12 2.34
N LEU A 121 7.37 -8.92 2.55
CA LEU A 121 6.14 -8.88 1.77
C LEU A 121 4.96 -8.45 2.63
N ALA A 122 4.21 -7.45 2.18
CA ALA A 122 2.94 -7.05 2.76
C ALA A 122 1.84 -7.25 1.72
N GLY A 123 1.07 -8.31 1.87
CA GLY A 123 -0.06 -8.69 1.01
C GLY A 123 -1.39 -8.12 1.50
N ASN A 124 -2.40 -8.14 0.62
CA ASN A 124 -3.75 -7.70 0.93
C ASN A 124 -3.79 -6.30 1.58
N HIS A 125 -3.03 -5.33 1.01
CA HIS A 125 -2.88 -3.96 1.56
C HIS A 125 -2.32 -3.93 2.99
N GLY A 126 -1.46 -4.90 3.36
CA GLY A 126 -0.83 -4.97 4.67
C GLY A 126 -1.64 -5.75 5.72
N LEU A 127 -2.72 -6.45 5.35
CA LEU A 127 -3.42 -7.38 6.25
C LEU A 127 -2.56 -8.60 6.61
N GLU A 128 -1.58 -8.92 5.77
CA GLU A 128 -0.63 -10.03 5.97
C GLU A 128 0.78 -9.53 5.69
N ILE A 129 1.71 -9.80 6.59
CA ILE A 129 3.12 -9.41 6.43
C ILE A 129 4.00 -10.63 6.66
N ALA A 130 4.91 -10.89 5.72
CA ALA A 130 5.94 -11.93 5.83
C ALA A 130 7.33 -11.28 5.83
N ARG A 131 8.16 -11.65 6.81
CA ARG A 131 9.57 -11.24 6.92
C ARG A 131 10.43 -12.48 7.23
N GLY A 132 11.16 -12.95 6.23
CA GLY A 132 11.85 -14.24 6.32
C GLY A 132 10.86 -15.35 6.67
N ASP A 133 11.16 -16.13 7.73
CA ASP A 133 10.29 -17.24 8.20
C ASP A 133 9.11 -16.74 9.09
N SER A 134 9.06 -15.47 9.42
CA SER A 134 8.00 -14.91 10.27
C SER A 134 6.84 -14.43 9.42
N GLU A 135 5.62 -14.75 9.87
CA GLU A 135 4.39 -14.27 9.26
C GLU A 135 3.49 -13.65 10.33
N TRP A 136 2.93 -12.52 9.98
CA TRP A 136 1.95 -11.81 10.80
C TRP A 136 0.67 -11.59 9.98
N VAL A 137 -0.46 -11.81 10.61
CA VAL A 137 -1.79 -11.53 10.05
C VAL A 137 -2.49 -10.55 10.99
N HIS A 138 -3.12 -9.53 10.42
CA HIS A 138 -3.91 -8.58 11.19
C HIS A 138 -4.94 -9.31 12.05
N PRO A 139 -5.02 -9.04 13.38
CA PRO A 139 -5.91 -9.79 14.28
C PRO A 139 -7.37 -9.82 13.82
N GLY A 140 -7.90 -8.68 13.36
CA GLY A 140 -9.26 -8.60 12.83
C GLY A 140 -9.47 -9.42 11.54
N ALA A 141 -8.43 -9.61 10.72
CA ALA A 141 -8.49 -10.49 9.55
C ALA A 141 -8.45 -11.97 9.97
N ALA A 142 -7.57 -12.31 10.90
CA ALA A 142 -7.49 -13.67 11.46
C ALA A 142 -8.81 -14.10 12.10
N GLU A 143 -9.46 -13.24 12.88
CA GLU A 143 -10.76 -13.49 13.52
C GLU A 143 -11.89 -13.68 12.49
N ARG A 144 -11.77 -13.14 11.28
CA ARG A 144 -12.81 -13.21 10.25
C ARG A 144 -12.54 -14.26 9.18
N ARG A 145 -11.43 -15.01 9.29
CA ARG A 145 -11.05 -16.03 8.29
C ARG A 145 -12.14 -17.05 8.03
N GLU A 146 -12.71 -17.65 9.07
CA GLU A 146 -13.79 -18.63 8.93
C GLU A 146 -15.07 -18.01 8.36
N ALA A 147 -15.40 -16.77 8.73
CA ALA A 147 -16.55 -16.04 8.18
C ALA A 147 -16.34 -15.78 6.67
N LEU A 148 -15.14 -15.41 6.26
CA LEU A 148 -14.78 -15.22 4.86
C LEU A 148 -14.93 -16.52 4.06
N GLU A 149 -14.48 -17.65 4.59
CA GLU A 149 -14.62 -18.95 3.95
C GLU A 149 -16.09 -19.34 3.76
N ARG A 150 -16.95 -19.13 4.78
CA ARG A 150 -18.40 -19.39 4.69
C ARG A 150 -19.06 -18.47 3.66
N ALA A 151 -18.77 -17.17 3.69
CA ALA A 151 -19.30 -16.22 2.71
C ALA A 151 -18.91 -16.63 1.28
N MET A 152 -17.65 -17.04 1.07
CA MET A 152 -17.19 -17.44 -0.28
C MET A 152 -17.81 -18.77 -0.74
N ALA A 153 -18.07 -19.69 0.15
CA ALA A 153 -18.80 -20.92 -0.18
C ALA A 153 -20.25 -20.61 -0.60
N ASP A 154 -20.94 -19.72 0.12
CA ASP A 154 -22.30 -19.26 -0.24
C ASP A 154 -22.30 -18.49 -1.59
N VAL A 155 -21.33 -17.62 -1.83
CA VAL A 155 -21.16 -16.94 -3.13
C VAL A 155 -20.99 -17.95 -4.26
N ALA A 156 -20.16 -18.97 -4.08
CA ALA A 156 -19.94 -20.00 -5.10
C ALA A 156 -21.23 -20.77 -5.39
N GLU A 157 -22.05 -21.05 -4.38
CA GLU A 157 -23.35 -21.72 -4.53
C GLU A 157 -24.36 -20.85 -5.28
N ARG A 158 -24.46 -19.55 -4.92
CA ARG A 158 -25.33 -18.56 -5.59
C ARG A 158 -24.96 -18.33 -7.05
N LEU A 159 -23.68 -18.42 -7.38
CA LEU A 159 -23.15 -18.23 -8.73
C LEU A 159 -22.94 -19.55 -9.49
N ALA A 160 -23.44 -20.69 -9.01
CA ALA A 160 -23.27 -22.01 -9.65
C ALA A 160 -23.81 -22.10 -11.10
N SER A 161 -24.80 -21.24 -11.45
CA SER A 161 -25.30 -21.13 -12.84
C SER A 161 -24.40 -20.30 -13.76
N TYR A 162 -23.35 -19.69 -13.25
CA TYR A 162 -22.39 -18.87 -13.99
C TYR A 162 -20.96 -19.44 -13.83
N PRO A 163 -20.63 -20.52 -14.58
CA PRO A 163 -19.41 -21.29 -14.37
C PRO A 163 -18.12 -20.49 -14.65
N ASP A 164 -18.23 -19.40 -15.42
CA ASP A 164 -17.11 -18.50 -15.70
C ASP A 164 -16.83 -17.48 -14.57
N CYS A 165 -17.72 -17.41 -13.55
CA CYS A 165 -17.42 -16.69 -12.32
C CYS A 165 -16.46 -17.52 -11.46
N ARG A 166 -15.35 -16.91 -11.06
CA ARG A 166 -14.34 -17.60 -10.25
C ARG A 166 -14.17 -16.92 -8.90
N VAL A 167 -14.36 -17.68 -7.83
CA VAL A 167 -13.99 -17.26 -6.46
C VAL A 167 -12.52 -17.59 -6.24
N ALA A 168 -11.73 -16.60 -5.88
CA ALA A 168 -10.32 -16.74 -5.56
C ALA A 168 -10.10 -16.37 -4.08
N ASP A 169 -9.57 -17.33 -3.32
CA ASP A 169 -9.09 -17.10 -1.96
C ASP A 169 -7.73 -16.37 -2.03
N LYS A 170 -7.60 -15.30 -1.27
CA LYS A 170 -6.38 -14.50 -1.17
C LYS A 170 -5.78 -14.49 0.24
N GLY A 171 -6.18 -15.42 1.11
CA GLY A 171 -5.77 -15.42 2.51
C GLY A 171 -6.67 -14.50 3.35
N ALA A 172 -6.21 -13.33 3.71
CA ALA A 172 -6.98 -12.38 4.50
C ALA A 172 -8.19 -11.78 3.77
N THR A 173 -8.26 -11.88 2.43
CA THR A 173 -9.36 -11.41 1.58
C THR A 173 -9.77 -12.47 0.57
N ALA A 174 -10.85 -12.22 -0.18
CA ALA A 174 -11.24 -13.08 -1.31
C ALA A 174 -11.77 -12.20 -2.45
N THR A 175 -11.66 -12.70 -3.68
CA THR A 175 -12.09 -11.98 -4.87
C THR A 175 -12.98 -12.84 -5.75
N VAL A 176 -14.09 -12.27 -6.21
CA VAL A 176 -14.98 -12.90 -7.20
C VAL A 176 -14.73 -12.27 -8.57
N HIS A 177 -14.10 -13.03 -9.46
CA HIS A 177 -13.82 -12.63 -10.83
C HIS A 177 -15.02 -12.93 -11.73
N HIS A 178 -15.43 -11.96 -12.54
CA HIS A 178 -16.53 -12.13 -13.52
C HIS A 178 -16.16 -11.59 -14.91
N ARG A 179 -14.85 -11.45 -15.21
CA ARG A 179 -14.40 -11.03 -16.53
C ARG A 179 -14.70 -12.13 -17.55
N GLY A 180 -15.50 -11.79 -18.56
CA GLY A 180 -15.90 -12.75 -19.61
C GLY A 180 -17.02 -13.70 -19.18
N ALA A 181 -17.53 -13.61 -17.96
CA ALA A 181 -18.68 -14.38 -17.52
C ALA A 181 -19.99 -13.81 -18.10
N ASP A 182 -21.00 -14.68 -18.24
CA ASP A 182 -22.36 -14.27 -18.63
C ASP A 182 -23.07 -13.49 -17.51
N ALA A 183 -22.60 -13.62 -16.27
CA ALA A 183 -23.07 -12.80 -15.15
C ALA A 183 -22.60 -11.36 -15.26
N ASP A 184 -23.53 -10.41 -15.23
CA ASP A 184 -23.17 -9.00 -15.13
C ASP A 184 -22.68 -8.63 -13.73
N HIS A 185 -22.08 -7.45 -13.61
CA HIS A 185 -21.55 -6.97 -12.32
C HIS A 185 -22.63 -6.88 -11.23
N ALA A 186 -23.86 -6.51 -11.58
CA ALA A 186 -24.95 -6.37 -10.63
C ALA A 186 -25.38 -7.73 -10.05
N THR A 187 -25.42 -8.77 -10.86
CA THR A 187 -25.70 -10.15 -10.44
C THR A 187 -24.64 -10.66 -9.47
N VAL A 188 -23.35 -10.48 -9.80
CA VAL A 188 -22.23 -10.89 -8.94
C VAL A 188 -22.24 -10.08 -7.63
N ARG A 189 -22.42 -8.77 -7.73
CA ARG A 189 -22.51 -7.91 -6.55
C ARG A 189 -23.63 -8.30 -5.62
N ALA A 190 -24.83 -8.58 -6.15
CA ALA A 190 -25.97 -9.01 -5.34
C ALA A 190 -25.73 -10.36 -4.63
N ALA A 191 -25.06 -11.31 -5.30
CA ALA A 191 -24.70 -12.59 -4.68
C ALA A 191 -23.71 -12.39 -3.53
N VAL A 192 -22.69 -11.53 -3.72
CA VAL A 192 -21.69 -11.20 -2.69
C VAL A 192 -22.34 -10.44 -1.53
N ASP A 193 -23.15 -9.41 -1.80
CA ASP A 193 -23.83 -8.63 -0.76
C ASP A 193 -24.72 -9.51 0.12
N ALA A 194 -25.43 -10.46 -0.49
CA ALA A 194 -26.26 -11.40 0.26
C ALA A 194 -25.44 -12.33 1.17
N ALA A 195 -24.31 -12.84 0.70
CA ALA A 195 -23.43 -13.69 1.49
C ALA A 195 -22.73 -12.91 2.63
N VAL A 196 -22.31 -11.69 2.36
CA VAL A 196 -21.65 -10.81 3.36
C VAL A 196 -22.65 -10.34 4.43
N ALA A 197 -23.94 -10.17 4.08
CA ALA A 197 -24.97 -9.75 5.03
C ALA A 197 -25.16 -10.76 6.18
N ASP A 198 -24.88 -12.04 5.95
CA ASP A 198 -24.99 -13.10 6.94
C ASP A 198 -23.70 -13.26 7.79
N GLU A 199 -22.61 -12.56 7.43
CA GLU A 199 -21.30 -12.65 8.08
C GLU A 199 -20.84 -11.26 8.59
N PRO A 200 -21.25 -10.85 9.80
CA PRO A 200 -20.86 -9.56 10.38
C PRO A 200 -19.35 -9.37 10.47
N GLY A 201 -18.88 -8.18 10.10
CA GLY A 201 -17.46 -7.83 10.09
C GLY A 201 -16.73 -8.17 8.78
N LEU A 202 -17.49 -8.48 7.72
CA LEU A 202 -17.03 -8.51 6.34
C LEU A 202 -17.67 -7.37 5.54
N VAL A 203 -16.94 -6.86 4.55
CA VAL A 203 -17.43 -5.85 3.61
C VAL A 203 -17.07 -6.24 2.18
N ALA A 204 -17.94 -5.84 1.24
CA ALA A 204 -17.73 -6.04 -0.18
C ALA A 204 -17.32 -4.73 -0.85
N THR A 205 -16.24 -4.74 -1.63
CA THR A 205 -15.76 -3.59 -2.42
C THR A 205 -15.75 -3.93 -3.91
N ASN A 206 -15.94 -2.90 -4.74
CA ASN A 206 -15.95 -3.07 -6.19
C ASN A 206 -14.55 -2.82 -6.77
N GLY A 207 -14.08 -3.74 -7.62
CA GLY A 207 -12.92 -3.56 -8.46
C GLY A 207 -13.25 -3.66 -9.95
N ARG A 208 -12.22 -3.57 -10.78
CA ARG A 208 -12.38 -3.65 -12.24
C ARG A 208 -12.66 -5.10 -12.68
N LYS A 209 -13.96 -5.41 -12.91
CA LYS A 209 -14.43 -6.76 -13.26
C LYS A 209 -14.22 -7.80 -12.14
N VAL A 210 -14.21 -7.33 -10.91
CA VAL A 210 -14.14 -8.15 -9.71
C VAL A 210 -15.01 -7.53 -8.61
N VAL A 211 -15.44 -8.36 -7.66
CA VAL A 211 -15.94 -7.92 -6.36
C VAL A 211 -15.03 -8.57 -5.32
N GLU A 212 -14.46 -7.75 -4.45
CA GLU A 212 -13.59 -8.19 -3.38
C GLU A 212 -14.37 -8.24 -2.06
N VAL A 213 -14.14 -9.28 -1.26
CA VAL A 213 -14.63 -9.41 0.11
C VAL A 213 -13.47 -9.37 1.06
N ARG A 214 -13.55 -8.47 2.03
CA ARG A 214 -12.48 -8.25 3.01
C ARG A 214 -13.04 -8.08 4.42
N PRO A 215 -12.24 -8.32 5.45
CA PRO A 215 -12.60 -7.92 6.81
C PRO A 215 -12.90 -6.41 6.88
N ASP A 216 -13.92 -6.04 7.67
CA ASP A 216 -14.25 -4.64 7.97
C ASP A 216 -13.27 -4.13 9.04
N VAL A 217 -12.05 -3.89 8.62
CA VAL A 217 -10.98 -3.32 9.43
C VAL A 217 -10.40 -2.09 8.72
N ASP A 218 -10.09 -1.08 9.51
CA ASP A 218 -9.44 0.13 9.02
C ASP A 218 -7.94 -0.14 8.87
N ARG A 219 -7.57 -0.63 7.69
CA ARG A 219 -6.19 -0.96 7.32
C ARG A 219 -5.96 -0.66 5.85
N ASP A 220 -4.90 0.07 5.57
CA ASP A 220 -4.47 0.49 4.24
C ASP A 220 -2.96 0.31 4.02
N LYS A 221 -2.45 0.73 2.86
CA LYS A 221 -1.01 0.68 2.56
C LYS A 221 -0.19 1.63 3.44
N GLY A 222 -0.78 2.71 3.94
CA GLY A 222 -0.13 3.63 4.88
C GLY A 222 0.14 2.97 6.22
N ASP A 223 -0.82 2.18 6.74
CA ASP A 223 -0.62 1.41 7.97
C ASP A 223 0.47 0.35 7.80
N ALA A 224 0.52 -0.30 6.63
CA ALA A 224 1.59 -1.23 6.31
C ALA A 224 2.96 -0.54 6.34
N VAL A 225 3.07 0.65 5.74
CA VAL A 225 4.31 1.44 5.76
C VAL A 225 4.71 1.82 7.18
N ARG A 226 3.76 2.31 8.02
CA ARG A 226 4.06 2.64 9.44
C ARG A 226 4.58 1.43 10.21
N GLU A 227 4.07 0.23 9.94
CA GLU A 227 4.50 -1.00 10.60
C GLU A 227 5.84 -1.52 10.09
N LEU A 228 6.12 -1.36 8.79
CA LEU A 228 7.37 -1.77 8.16
C LEU A 228 8.54 -0.87 8.54
N VAL A 229 8.27 0.42 8.75
CA VAL A 229 9.28 1.41 9.14
C VAL A 229 9.44 1.42 10.66
N ASP A 230 10.46 0.72 11.16
CA ASP A 230 10.84 0.79 12.56
C ASP A 230 11.61 2.09 12.84
N ASP A 231 10.97 3.03 13.53
CA ASP A 231 11.54 4.34 13.90
C ASP A 231 12.88 4.25 14.65
N ARG A 232 13.19 3.10 15.25
CA ARG A 232 14.46 2.87 15.97
C ARG A 232 15.59 2.40 15.06
N HIS A 233 15.26 1.80 13.92
CA HIS A 233 16.23 1.25 12.98
C HIS A 233 16.24 1.99 11.64
N SER A 234 15.12 2.55 11.20
CA SER A 234 15.04 3.28 9.94
C SER A 234 15.52 4.72 10.11
N ALA A 235 16.61 5.08 9.44
CA ALA A 235 17.06 6.47 9.33
C ALA A 235 16.43 7.18 8.13
N ALA A 236 15.97 6.41 7.14
CA ALA A 236 15.19 6.90 6.00
C ALA A 236 14.14 5.87 5.59
N ALA A 237 13.02 6.36 5.04
CA ALA A 237 11.98 5.57 4.42
C ALA A 237 11.68 6.11 3.01
N VAL A 238 11.59 5.22 2.03
CA VAL A 238 11.17 5.56 0.68
C VAL A 238 9.98 4.67 0.30
N TYR A 239 8.94 5.28 -0.28
CA TYR A 239 7.83 4.54 -0.86
C TYR A 239 7.71 4.86 -2.36
N VAL A 240 7.53 3.82 -3.18
CA VAL A 240 7.32 3.95 -4.63
C VAL A 240 6.01 3.26 -5.01
N GLY A 241 5.11 3.96 -5.71
CA GLY A 241 3.81 3.42 -6.11
C GLY A 241 3.18 4.20 -7.27
N ASP A 242 2.15 3.67 -7.92
CA ASP A 242 1.53 4.25 -9.12
C ASP A 242 0.04 4.58 -8.96
N ASP A 243 -0.68 3.89 -8.06
CA ASP A 243 -2.13 3.91 -7.98
C ASP A 243 -2.65 4.82 -6.85
N VAL A 244 -3.96 4.97 -6.82
CA VAL A 244 -4.69 5.79 -5.81
C VAL A 244 -4.51 5.21 -4.40
N THR A 245 -4.42 3.89 -4.27
CA THR A 245 -4.17 3.23 -2.98
C THR A 245 -2.78 3.51 -2.40
N ASP A 246 -1.84 4.02 -3.21
CA ASP A 246 -0.51 4.43 -2.75
C ASP A 246 -0.52 5.81 -2.11
N GLU A 247 -1.59 6.60 -2.30
CA GLU A 247 -1.71 7.89 -1.63
C GLU A 247 -1.76 7.77 -0.11
N ASP A 248 -2.33 6.69 0.42
CA ASP A 248 -2.34 6.40 1.85
C ASP A 248 -0.91 6.16 2.35
N ALA A 249 -0.10 5.45 1.57
CA ALA A 249 1.32 5.24 1.87
C ALA A 249 2.13 6.55 1.77
N PHE A 250 1.91 7.36 0.74
CA PHE A 250 2.56 8.67 0.63
C PHE A 250 2.18 9.60 1.80
N ALA A 251 0.92 9.58 2.23
CA ALA A 251 0.48 10.36 3.39
C ALA A 251 1.14 9.86 4.69
N ALA A 252 1.26 8.54 4.87
CA ALA A 252 1.89 7.94 6.03
C ALA A 252 3.36 8.34 6.19
N LEU A 253 4.08 8.58 5.09
CA LEU A 253 5.47 9.04 5.13
C LEU A 253 5.64 10.36 5.89
N ASP A 254 4.63 11.24 5.87
CA ASP A 254 4.67 12.53 6.60
C ASP A 254 4.61 12.38 8.12
N GLU A 255 4.12 11.24 8.60
CA GLU A 255 3.96 10.94 10.03
C GLU A 255 5.20 10.25 10.62
N LEU A 256 6.09 9.71 9.78
CA LEU A 256 7.27 8.97 10.22
C LEU A 256 8.30 9.87 10.93
N ALA A 257 9.03 9.34 11.90
CA ALA A 257 10.06 10.05 12.65
C ALA A 257 11.43 10.11 11.95
N CYS A 258 11.58 9.48 10.79
CA CYS A 258 12.81 9.46 9.98
C CYS A 258 12.70 10.36 8.73
N GLU A 259 13.80 10.51 7.99
CA GLU A 259 13.75 11.08 6.64
C GLU A 259 12.85 10.21 5.75
N SER A 260 11.91 10.81 5.02
CA SER A 260 10.94 10.04 4.22
C SER A 260 10.71 10.65 2.86
N MET A 261 10.56 9.84 1.81
CA MET A 261 10.36 10.28 0.43
C MET A 261 9.37 9.39 -0.31
N GLY A 262 8.36 10.02 -0.92
CA GLY A 262 7.41 9.36 -1.83
C GLY A 262 7.80 9.56 -3.29
N VAL A 263 7.73 8.49 -4.10
CA VAL A 263 7.99 8.52 -5.55
C VAL A 263 6.80 7.93 -6.29
N LEU A 264 6.09 8.76 -7.05
CA LEU A 264 5.00 8.32 -7.92
C LEU A 264 5.55 7.71 -9.21
N VAL A 265 5.02 6.57 -9.64
CA VAL A 265 5.23 6.05 -10.98
C VAL A 265 4.13 6.58 -11.90
N GLY A 266 4.52 7.23 -13.01
CA GLY A 266 3.60 7.85 -13.94
C GLY A 266 3.42 9.36 -13.76
N ARG A 267 2.23 9.86 -14.12
CA ARG A 267 1.93 11.29 -14.06
C ARG A 267 0.48 11.53 -13.71
N ARG A 268 0.23 11.83 -12.47
CA ARG A 268 -1.07 12.28 -11.94
C ARG A 268 -0.84 13.21 -10.76
N ARG A 269 -1.88 13.86 -10.25
CA ARG A 269 -1.83 14.53 -8.95
C ARG A 269 -1.57 13.50 -7.86
N SER A 270 -0.66 13.78 -6.94
CA SER A 270 -0.26 12.87 -5.88
C SER A 270 0.36 13.61 -4.70
N ALA A 271 0.29 12.99 -3.51
CA ALA A 271 1.02 13.42 -2.33
C ALA A 271 2.52 13.04 -2.36
N ALA A 272 2.98 12.27 -3.33
CA ALA A 272 4.39 11.93 -3.52
C ALA A 272 5.26 13.19 -3.73
N ASP A 273 6.53 13.14 -3.32
CA ASP A 273 7.48 14.23 -3.48
C ASP A 273 8.01 14.35 -4.90
N TYR A 274 8.27 13.20 -5.52
CA TYR A 274 8.83 13.07 -6.87
C TYR A 274 8.06 12.06 -7.68
N ARG A 275 8.41 11.96 -8.95
CA ARG A 275 7.90 10.92 -9.84
C ARG A 275 8.97 10.39 -10.79
N VAL A 276 8.76 9.16 -11.22
CA VAL A 276 9.39 8.54 -12.39
C VAL A 276 8.36 8.31 -13.48
N HIS A 277 8.77 7.95 -14.70
CA HIS A 277 7.82 7.84 -15.81
C HIS A 277 7.00 6.54 -15.79
N ASP A 278 7.68 5.43 -15.50
CA ASP A 278 7.19 4.06 -15.67
C ASP A 278 8.09 3.06 -14.92
N VAL A 279 7.87 1.77 -15.15
CA VAL A 279 8.65 0.67 -14.57
C VAL A 279 10.14 0.76 -14.92
N ASP A 280 10.48 1.22 -16.14
CA ASP A 280 11.89 1.46 -16.51
C ASP A 280 12.51 2.57 -15.66
N GLY A 281 11.75 3.61 -15.35
CA GLY A 281 12.14 4.65 -14.41
C GLY A 281 12.33 4.14 -12.99
N VAL A 282 11.50 3.18 -12.54
CA VAL A 282 11.68 2.50 -11.24
C VAL A 282 12.98 1.70 -11.26
N ARG A 283 13.25 0.90 -12.30
CA ARG A 283 14.50 0.17 -12.44
C ARG A 283 15.72 1.08 -12.33
N ALA A 284 15.73 2.18 -13.10
CA ALA A 284 16.84 3.16 -13.06
C ALA A 284 17.00 3.79 -11.66
N PHE A 285 15.91 4.01 -10.94
CA PHE A 285 15.95 4.51 -9.56
C PHE A 285 16.53 3.48 -8.58
N LEU A 286 16.16 2.20 -8.68
CA LEU A 286 16.73 1.13 -7.86
C LEU A 286 18.23 0.95 -8.10
N GLU A 287 18.66 0.94 -9.36
CA GLU A 287 20.08 0.89 -9.74
C GLU A 287 20.86 2.09 -9.17
N TRP A 288 20.30 3.29 -9.29
CA TRP A 288 20.90 4.49 -8.72
C TRP A 288 20.97 4.44 -7.18
N LEU A 289 19.93 3.97 -6.51
CA LEU A 289 19.94 3.78 -5.04
C LEU A 289 21.07 2.84 -4.62
N HIS A 290 21.23 1.74 -5.36
CA HIS A 290 22.30 0.78 -5.11
C HIS A 290 23.69 1.39 -5.27
N ASP A 291 23.94 2.17 -6.33
CA ASP A 291 25.27 2.61 -6.72
C ASP A 291 25.72 3.89 -5.98
N ALA A 292 24.81 4.82 -5.77
CA ALA A 292 25.15 6.18 -5.36
C ALA A 292 24.61 6.57 -3.97
N ALA A 293 23.38 6.18 -3.64
CA ALA A 293 22.69 6.77 -2.51
C ALA A 293 22.92 6.04 -1.17
N VAL A 294 23.22 4.74 -1.20
CA VAL A 294 23.45 3.94 0.02
C VAL A 294 24.88 3.42 0.06
N PRO A 295 25.78 4.00 0.88
CA PRO A 295 27.17 3.56 0.98
C PRO A 295 27.27 2.08 1.37
N ALA A 296 28.13 1.32 0.68
CA ALA A 296 28.31 -0.11 0.91
C ALA A 296 28.91 -0.45 2.28
N THR A 297 29.65 0.49 2.91
CA THR A 297 30.30 0.30 4.22
C THR A 297 30.12 1.56 5.07
N GLY A 298 29.88 1.35 6.37
CA GLY A 298 29.91 2.43 7.36
C GLY A 298 31.31 3.02 7.44
N GLY A 299 31.47 4.22 6.95
CA GLY A 299 32.58 5.03 7.35
C GLY A 299 32.43 5.33 8.85
N GLY A 300 33.02 4.45 9.69
CA GLY A 300 33.20 4.75 11.10
C GLY A 300 34.07 6.00 11.23
N ARG A 301 33.53 7.03 11.87
CA ARG A 301 34.33 8.04 12.59
C ARG A 301 33.85 8.12 14.00
#